data_f22e351b3fda944b13688c4bd9c0b47d
#
_entry.id   f22e351b3fda944b13688c4bd9c0b47d
#
_cell.length_a   1.000
_cell.length_b   1.000
_cell.length_c   1.000
_cell.angle_alpha   90.00
_cell.angle_beta   90.00
_cell.angle_gamma   90.00
#
_symmetry.space_group_name_H-M   'P 1'
#
loop_
_entity.id
_entity.type
_entity.pdbx_description
1 polymer ?
#
loop_
_entity_poly.entity_id
_entity_poly.type
_entity_poly.pdbx_seq_one_letter_code
_entity_poly.pdbx_strand_id
1 'polypeptide(L)'
;NMNQIQNQSHAIFNTCYVLAPNIGGIYMPGGEDFKFSNGKSQIIDYRGQIISEYLSGGEALVSAIVNIDGLRDFRLRGQWQNLTKDMRVEEYKVIYDAMMAKGGIYPKNLCMNEPPFTEEDQVELVKHQVNKMVKLGIYTAPKNWEPYDIKESVAERIKKTETGS
;
A
#
# COMPACT_ATOMS: atom_id res chain seq x y z
N ASN A 1 -8.21 -2.61 -14.28
CA ASN A 1 -6.85 -2.64 -13.75
C ASN A 1 -6.81 -2.01 -12.35
N MET A 2 -6.51 -2.83 -11.34
CA MET A 2 -6.53 -2.42 -9.93
C MET A 2 -5.59 -1.22 -9.66
N ASN A 3 -4.36 -1.27 -10.15
CA ASN A 3 -3.38 -0.19 -9.96
C ASN A 3 -3.87 1.15 -10.49
N GLN A 4 -4.52 1.15 -11.65
CA GLN A 4 -5.07 2.38 -12.23
C GLN A 4 -6.14 2.99 -11.33
N ILE A 5 -7.07 2.16 -10.85
CA ILE A 5 -8.15 2.62 -9.94
C ILE A 5 -7.55 3.16 -8.64
N GLN A 6 -6.57 2.46 -8.07
CA GLN A 6 -5.87 2.92 -6.86
C GLN A 6 -5.18 4.26 -7.08
N ASN A 7 -4.41 4.41 -8.16
CA ASN A 7 -3.69 5.64 -8.47
C ASN A 7 -4.64 6.83 -8.70
N GLN A 8 -5.74 6.62 -9.43
CA GLN A 8 -6.77 7.65 -9.63
C GLN A 8 -7.45 8.02 -8.31
N SER A 9 -7.76 7.02 -7.46
CA SER A 9 -8.32 7.25 -6.14
C SER A 9 -7.37 8.04 -5.24
N HIS A 10 -6.08 7.69 -5.23
CA HIS A 10 -5.07 8.45 -4.49
C HIS A 10 -4.98 9.91 -4.94
N ALA A 11 -5.05 10.17 -6.26
CA ALA A 11 -5.05 11.52 -6.78
C ALA A 11 -6.26 12.32 -6.28
N ILE A 12 -7.44 11.75 -6.33
CA ILE A 12 -8.69 12.39 -5.90
C ILE A 12 -8.71 12.61 -4.39
N PHE A 13 -8.51 11.54 -3.60
CA PHE A 13 -8.64 11.60 -2.14
C PHE A 13 -7.59 12.48 -1.49
N ASN A 14 -6.38 12.54 -2.04
CA ASN A 14 -5.32 13.38 -1.49
C ASN A 14 -5.17 14.72 -2.22
N THR A 15 -5.99 14.98 -3.24
CA THR A 15 -5.93 16.19 -4.07
C THR A 15 -4.50 16.49 -4.51
N CYS A 16 -3.89 15.55 -5.23
CA CYS A 16 -2.49 15.63 -5.67
C CYS A 16 -2.30 15.03 -7.06
N TYR A 17 -1.18 15.37 -7.71
CA TYR A 17 -0.73 14.63 -8.87
C TYR A 17 -0.14 13.29 -8.44
N VAL A 18 -0.41 12.25 -9.19
CA VAL A 18 0.20 10.92 -9.01
C VAL A 18 1.05 10.58 -10.22
N LEU A 19 2.33 10.35 -9.98
CA LEU A 19 3.26 9.82 -10.96
C LEU A 19 3.51 8.36 -10.59
N ALA A 20 3.05 7.46 -11.44
CA ALA A 20 3.11 6.02 -11.23
C ALA A 20 3.98 5.36 -12.32
N PRO A 21 5.31 5.42 -12.20
CA PRO A 21 6.18 4.64 -13.05
C PRO A 21 5.97 3.16 -12.74
N ASN A 22 5.93 2.34 -13.76
CA ASN A 22 5.73 0.91 -13.58
C ASN A 22 6.66 0.09 -14.49
N ILE A 23 6.99 -1.11 -14.04
CA ILE A 23 7.83 -2.05 -14.74
C ILE A 23 6.98 -2.81 -15.76
N GLY A 24 7.49 -2.95 -16.98
CA GLY A 24 6.85 -3.73 -18.03
C GLY A 24 7.17 -5.21 -17.95
N GLY A 25 8.36 -5.58 -18.36
CA GLY A 25 8.83 -6.96 -18.32
C GLY A 25 10.14 -7.09 -17.55
N ILE A 26 10.30 -8.18 -16.83
CA ILE A 26 11.51 -8.47 -16.07
C ILE A 26 11.99 -9.87 -16.40
N TYR A 27 13.28 -10.00 -16.72
CA TYR A 27 13.96 -11.28 -16.71
C TYR A 27 14.34 -11.64 -15.28
N MET A 28 13.90 -12.80 -14.83
CA MET A 28 14.29 -13.29 -13.51
C MET A 28 15.77 -13.74 -13.53
N PRO A 29 16.49 -13.62 -12.40
CA PRO A 29 17.84 -14.19 -12.28
C PRO A 29 17.81 -15.70 -12.60
N GLY A 30 18.60 -16.12 -13.59
CA GLY A 30 18.57 -17.50 -14.10
C GLY A 30 18.13 -17.60 -15.57
N GLY A 31 17.54 -16.55 -16.14
CA GLY A 31 17.36 -16.35 -17.58
C GLY A 31 16.25 -17.12 -18.27
N GLU A 32 15.54 -18.00 -17.57
CA GLU A 32 14.51 -18.85 -18.20
C GLU A 32 13.09 -18.31 -18.09
N ASP A 33 12.79 -17.48 -17.10
CA ASP A 33 11.46 -16.92 -16.88
C ASP A 33 11.38 -15.42 -17.13
N PHE A 34 10.66 -15.04 -18.17
CA PHE A 34 10.23 -13.66 -18.40
C PHE A 34 8.91 -13.42 -17.71
N LYS A 35 8.92 -12.64 -16.63
CA LYS A 35 7.69 -12.21 -15.96
C LYS A 35 7.25 -10.86 -16.50
N PHE A 36 6.02 -10.81 -17.00
CA PHE A 36 5.40 -9.57 -17.44
C PHE A 36 4.69 -8.91 -16.28
N SER A 37 5.18 -7.76 -15.85
CA SER A 37 4.44 -6.88 -14.95
C SER A 37 3.43 -6.05 -15.76
N ASN A 38 2.44 -5.47 -15.07
CA ASN A 38 1.31 -4.82 -15.73
C ASN A 38 1.65 -3.61 -16.61
N GLY A 39 2.90 -3.14 -16.63
CA GLY A 39 3.27 -1.92 -17.35
C GLY A 39 2.40 -0.73 -16.92
N LYS A 40 1.91 0.07 -17.89
CA LYS A 40 0.99 1.17 -17.66
C LYS A 40 1.51 2.24 -16.72
N SER A 41 2.73 2.75 -17.03
CA SER A 41 3.21 3.97 -16.39
C SER A 41 2.26 5.11 -16.67
N GLN A 42 1.86 5.87 -15.62
CA GLN A 42 0.81 6.87 -15.71
C GLN A 42 1.18 8.15 -14.98
N ILE A 43 0.69 9.28 -15.49
CA ILE A 43 0.62 10.56 -14.79
C ILE A 43 -0.86 10.93 -14.68
N ILE A 44 -1.29 11.20 -13.45
CA ILE A 44 -2.69 11.45 -13.12
C ILE A 44 -2.78 12.81 -12.43
N ASP A 45 -3.73 13.64 -12.84
CA ASP A 45 -3.94 14.93 -12.20
C ASP A 45 -4.73 14.82 -10.88
N TYR A 46 -4.81 15.93 -10.15
CA TYR A 46 -5.50 16.03 -8.87
C TYR A 46 -7.02 15.84 -8.93
N ARG A 47 -7.59 15.68 -10.13
CA ARG A 47 -9.00 15.33 -10.35
C ARG A 47 -9.19 13.86 -10.68
N GLY A 48 -8.09 13.08 -10.65
CA GLY A 48 -8.08 11.67 -10.98
C GLY A 48 -8.09 11.37 -12.48
N GLN A 49 -7.84 12.38 -13.33
CA GLN A 49 -7.77 12.19 -14.78
C GLN A 49 -6.37 11.74 -15.18
N ILE A 50 -6.29 10.70 -16.00
CA ILE A 50 -5.04 10.27 -16.60
C ILE A 50 -4.68 11.28 -17.69
N ILE A 51 -3.60 12.03 -17.47
CA ILE A 51 -3.15 13.07 -18.41
C ILE A 51 -2.03 12.59 -19.34
N SER A 52 -1.37 11.50 -18.98
CA SER A 52 -0.41 10.80 -19.84
C SER A 52 -0.26 9.37 -19.38
N GLU A 53 -0.17 8.42 -20.31
CA GLU A 53 0.05 7.02 -20.00
C GLU A 53 0.79 6.27 -21.11
N TYR A 54 1.46 5.18 -20.73
CA TYR A 54 2.03 4.21 -21.64
C TYR A 54 1.49 2.83 -21.33
N LEU A 55 0.75 2.27 -22.29
CA LEU A 55 -0.04 1.04 -22.07
C LEU A 55 0.77 -0.25 -22.22
N SER A 56 1.94 -0.18 -22.83
CA SER A 56 2.79 -1.34 -23.08
C SER A 56 3.81 -1.59 -21.97
N GLY A 57 4.48 -2.72 -22.03
CA GLY A 57 5.55 -3.11 -21.10
C GLY A 57 6.96 -2.80 -21.60
N GLY A 58 7.12 -2.09 -22.72
CA GLY A 58 8.43 -1.69 -23.23
C GLY A 58 9.00 -0.45 -22.53
N GLU A 59 10.18 -0.04 -22.99
CA GLU A 59 10.80 1.22 -22.57
C GLU A 59 9.99 2.40 -23.14
N ALA A 60 9.67 3.36 -22.29
CA ALA A 60 8.95 4.56 -22.69
C ALA A 60 9.20 5.74 -21.76
N LEU A 61 9.09 6.93 -22.33
CA LEU A 61 9.04 8.18 -21.58
C LEU A 61 7.59 8.64 -21.52
N VAL A 62 7.06 8.77 -20.29
CA VAL A 62 5.74 9.36 -20.02
C VAL A 62 5.96 10.75 -19.46
N SER A 63 5.40 11.78 -20.10
CA SER A 63 5.54 13.18 -19.69
C SER A 63 4.22 13.92 -19.73
N ALA A 64 4.07 14.89 -18.85
CA ALA A 64 2.90 15.78 -18.83
C ALA A 64 3.25 17.14 -18.22
N ILE A 65 2.47 18.16 -18.53
CA ILE A 65 2.57 19.46 -17.90
C ILE A 65 1.81 19.44 -16.58
N VAL A 66 2.50 19.78 -15.49
CA VAL A 66 1.93 19.86 -14.14
C VAL A 66 1.63 21.31 -13.81
N ASN A 67 0.35 21.62 -13.54
CA ASN A 67 -0.10 22.94 -13.14
C ASN A 67 -0.24 23.04 -11.62
N ILE A 68 0.81 23.45 -10.95
CA ILE A 68 0.85 23.56 -9.47
C ILE A 68 -0.08 24.68 -8.96
N ASP A 69 -0.18 25.80 -9.68
CA ASP A 69 -1.06 26.88 -9.25
C ASP A 69 -2.54 26.50 -9.42
N GLY A 70 -2.88 25.77 -10.47
CA GLY A 70 -4.21 25.17 -10.63
C GLY A 70 -4.55 24.18 -9.52
N LEU A 71 -3.60 23.38 -9.07
CA LEU A 71 -3.78 22.50 -7.92
C LEU A 71 -4.02 23.28 -6.62
N ARG A 72 -3.22 24.33 -6.38
CA ARG A 72 -3.37 25.19 -5.20
C ARG A 72 -4.72 25.89 -5.18
N ASP A 73 -5.12 26.47 -6.31
CA ASP A 73 -6.42 27.11 -6.46
C ASP A 73 -7.58 26.11 -6.22
N PHE A 74 -7.46 24.90 -6.76
CA PHE A 74 -8.45 23.84 -6.53
C PHE A 74 -8.61 23.47 -5.05
N ARG A 75 -7.52 23.37 -4.32
CA ARG A 75 -7.52 23.09 -2.86
C ARG A 75 -8.17 24.23 -2.06
N LEU A 76 -8.00 25.48 -2.48
CA LEU A 76 -8.54 26.66 -1.78
C LEU A 76 -10.04 26.86 -2.02
N ARG A 77 -10.58 26.39 -3.13
CA ARG A 77 -12.01 26.60 -3.46
C ARG A 77 -12.96 25.78 -2.60
N GLY A 78 -12.45 24.84 -1.81
CA GLY A 78 -13.23 24.12 -0.81
C GLY A 78 -14.44 23.36 -1.34
N GLN A 79 -14.39 22.89 -2.58
CA GLN A 79 -15.50 22.20 -3.23
C GLN A 79 -15.60 20.73 -2.76
N TRP A 80 -16.68 20.07 -3.15
CA TRP A 80 -17.00 18.67 -2.81
C TRP A 80 -15.86 17.67 -3.06
N GLN A 81 -14.98 17.98 -4.01
CA GLN A 81 -13.88 17.10 -4.40
C GLN A 81 -12.63 17.25 -3.51
N ASN A 82 -12.57 18.24 -2.65
CA ASN A 82 -11.46 18.41 -1.73
C ASN A 82 -11.75 17.69 -0.41
N LEU A 83 -11.56 16.38 -0.39
CA LEU A 83 -11.85 15.53 0.77
C LEU A 83 -10.91 15.81 1.96
N THR A 84 -9.74 16.37 1.71
CA THR A 84 -8.77 16.68 2.77
C THR A 84 -9.33 17.68 3.79
N LYS A 85 -10.15 18.64 3.36
CA LYS A 85 -10.80 19.61 4.26
C LYS A 85 -11.85 18.99 5.19
N ASP A 86 -12.43 17.87 4.78
CA ASP A 86 -13.51 17.18 5.50
C ASP A 86 -12.97 15.97 6.29
N MET A 87 -11.65 15.80 6.34
CA MET A 87 -11.03 14.68 7.04
C MET A 87 -11.26 14.79 8.57
N ARG A 88 -11.96 13.83 9.11
CA ARG A 88 -12.27 13.73 10.54
C ARG A 88 -11.12 13.04 11.29
N VAL A 89 -10.03 13.76 11.43
CA VAL A 89 -8.77 13.25 12.04
C VAL A 89 -8.99 12.76 13.46
N GLU A 90 -9.87 13.40 14.20
CA GLU A 90 -10.25 13.04 15.57
C GLU A 90 -10.90 11.64 15.65
N GLU A 91 -11.65 11.23 14.64
CA GLU A 91 -12.24 9.89 14.55
C GLU A 91 -11.20 8.83 14.20
N TYR A 92 -10.32 9.12 13.25
CA TYR A 92 -9.21 8.23 12.90
C TYR A 92 -8.25 8.02 14.07
N LYS A 93 -7.98 9.08 14.85
CA LYS A 93 -7.12 8.99 16.03
C LYS A 93 -7.59 7.91 17.01
N VAL A 94 -8.87 7.84 17.29
CA VAL A 94 -9.45 6.83 18.19
C VAL A 94 -9.17 5.42 17.69
N ILE A 95 -9.30 5.19 16.39
CA ILE A 95 -9.03 3.89 15.78
C ILE A 95 -7.52 3.56 15.88
N TYR A 96 -6.66 4.50 15.53
CA TYR A 96 -5.21 4.30 15.60
C TYR A 96 -4.72 4.09 17.03
N ASP A 97 -5.21 4.85 18.00
CA ASP A 97 -4.85 4.69 19.40
C ASP A 97 -5.28 3.31 19.92
N ALA A 98 -6.47 2.83 19.58
CA ALA A 98 -6.94 1.51 19.94
C ALA A 98 -6.08 0.40 19.34
N MET A 99 -5.64 0.56 18.09
CA MET A 99 -4.76 -0.39 17.41
C MET A 99 -3.36 -0.38 18.04
N MET A 100 -2.81 0.78 18.35
CA MET A 100 -1.50 0.93 18.96
C MET A 100 -1.48 0.41 20.41
N ALA A 101 -2.53 0.59 21.19
CA ALA A 101 -2.68 0.03 22.53
C ALA A 101 -2.65 -1.51 22.52
N LYS A 102 -3.05 -2.15 21.42
CA LYS A 102 -2.99 -3.59 21.19
C LYS A 102 -1.68 -4.04 20.50
N GLY A 103 -0.66 -3.19 20.43
CA GLY A 103 0.64 -3.48 19.84
C GLY A 103 0.71 -3.31 18.31
N GLY A 104 -0.31 -2.75 17.68
CA GLY A 104 -0.37 -2.59 16.23
C GLY A 104 -0.60 -3.91 15.48
N ILE A 105 -0.63 -3.86 14.16
CA ILE A 105 -0.78 -5.04 13.30
C ILE A 105 0.58 -5.57 12.85
N TYR A 106 1.46 -4.66 12.41
CA TYR A 106 2.80 -5.02 11.96
C TYR A 106 3.75 -5.24 13.14
N PRO A 107 4.65 -6.20 13.07
CA PRO A 107 5.76 -6.32 14.02
C PRO A 107 6.59 -5.03 13.99
N LYS A 108 6.98 -4.55 15.17
CA LYS A 108 7.85 -3.38 15.28
C LYS A 108 9.21 -3.67 14.65
N ASN A 109 9.80 -2.64 14.06
CA ASN A 109 11.15 -2.71 13.49
C ASN A 109 11.33 -3.82 12.43
N LEU A 110 10.27 -4.16 11.68
CA LEU A 110 10.33 -5.19 10.65
C LEU A 110 11.51 -4.99 9.69
N CYS A 111 11.78 -3.75 9.28
CA CYS A 111 12.90 -3.41 8.38
C CYS A 111 14.27 -3.43 9.09
N MET A 112 14.30 -3.45 10.42
CA MET A 112 15.52 -3.42 11.24
C MET A 112 15.91 -4.80 11.79
N ASN A 113 15.14 -5.84 11.48
CA ASN A 113 15.46 -7.19 11.90
C ASN A 113 16.71 -7.72 11.20
N GLU A 114 17.60 -8.33 11.97
CA GLU A 114 18.78 -9.00 11.44
C GLU A 114 18.76 -10.50 11.84
N PRO A 115 18.84 -11.39 10.86
CA PRO A 115 18.78 -11.14 9.41
C PRO A 115 17.41 -10.60 8.98
N PRO A 116 17.32 -9.85 7.86
CA PRO A 116 16.05 -9.37 7.36
C PRO A 116 15.12 -10.54 7.02
N PHE A 117 13.81 -10.29 7.02
CA PHE A 117 12.85 -11.30 6.58
C PHE A 117 13.01 -11.56 5.09
N THR A 118 13.06 -12.85 4.71
CA THR A 118 13.13 -13.29 3.33
C THR A 118 11.76 -13.14 2.62
N GLU A 119 11.72 -13.36 1.31
CA GLU A 119 10.46 -13.38 0.56
C GLU A 119 9.51 -14.49 1.08
N GLU A 120 10.06 -15.65 1.46
CA GLU A 120 9.27 -16.72 2.06
C GLU A 120 8.70 -16.33 3.43
N ASP A 121 9.48 -15.62 4.23
CA ASP A 121 9.04 -15.11 5.53
C ASP A 121 7.91 -14.09 5.39
N GLN A 122 7.82 -13.34 4.27
CA GLN A 122 6.74 -12.39 4.02
C GLN A 122 5.37 -13.08 3.99
N VAL A 123 5.28 -14.29 3.44
CA VAL A 123 4.04 -15.07 3.45
C VAL A 123 3.62 -15.39 4.89
N GLU A 124 4.56 -15.79 5.73
CA GLU A 124 4.31 -16.08 7.14
C GLU A 124 3.91 -14.82 7.93
N LEU A 125 4.53 -13.68 7.61
CA LEU A 125 4.13 -12.39 8.18
C LEU A 125 2.69 -12.01 7.82
N VAL A 126 2.28 -12.22 6.57
CA VAL A 126 0.88 -11.98 6.15
C VAL A 126 -0.08 -12.89 6.94
N LYS A 127 0.24 -14.16 7.11
CA LYS A 127 -0.55 -15.09 7.92
C LYS A 127 -0.68 -14.60 9.37
N HIS A 128 0.43 -14.16 9.97
CA HIS A 128 0.42 -13.58 11.31
C HIS A 128 -0.49 -12.35 11.41
N GLN A 129 -0.39 -11.43 10.45
CA GLN A 129 -1.22 -10.23 10.41
C GLN A 129 -2.70 -10.56 10.31
N VAL A 130 -3.08 -11.48 9.42
CA VAL A 130 -4.46 -11.92 9.27
C VAL A 130 -4.98 -12.55 10.56
N ASN A 131 -4.23 -13.47 11.18
CA ASN A 131 -4.59 -14.06 12.46
C ASN A 131 -4.80 -12.98 13.53
N LYS A 132 -3.91 -12.01 13.61
CA LYS A 132 -3.99 -10.89 14.56
C LYS A 132 -5.22 -10.01 14.30
N MET A 133 -5.52 -9.68 13.05
CA MET A 133 -6.70 -8.88 12.70
C MET A 133 -8.01 -9.57 13.05
N VAL A 134 -8.11 -10.88 12.83
CA VAL A 134 -9.27 -11.67 13.25
C VAL A 134 -9.37 -11.73 14.78
N LYS A 135 -8.26 -12.01 15.48
CA LYS A 135 -8.22 -12.02 16.95
C LYS A 135 -8.61 -10.67 17.57
N LEU A 136 -8.28 -9.57 16.92
CA LEU A 136 -8.64 -8.23 17.37
C LEU A 136 -10.07 -7.81 17.00
N GLY A 137 -10.80 -8.65 16.25
CA GLY A 137 -12.15 -8.35 15.78
C GLY A 137 -12.22 -7.31 14.65
N ILE A 138 -11.10 -7.04 13.98
CA ILE A 138 -11.04 -6.14 12.82
C ILE A 138 -11.65 -6.83 11.60
N TYR A 139 -11.34 -8.12 11.43
CA TYR A 139 -11.96 -8.97 10.43
C TYR A 139 -12.86 -10.02 11.07
N THR A 140 -14.01 -10.24 10.47
CA THR A 140 -14.88 -11.37 10.81
C THR A 140 -14.48 -12.56 9.92
N ALA A 141 -14.02 -13.63 10.54
CA ALA A 141 -13.64 -14.83 9.82
C ALA A 141 -14.87 -15.60 9.30
N PRO A 142 -14.76 -16.32 8.16
CA PRO A 142 -15.76 -17.26 7.73
C PRO A 142 -16.01 -18.36 8.77
N LYS A 143 -17.18 -18.99 8.75
CA LYS A 143 -17.57 -20.01 9.76
C LYS A 143 -16.58 -21.17 9.92
N ASN A 144 -15.93 -21.58 8.83
CA ASN A 144 -15.01 -22.71 8.80
C ASN A 144 -13.53 -22.24 8.69
N TRP A 145 -13.24 -20.99 9.06
CA TRP A 145 -11.88 -20.49 9.03
C TRP A 145 -11.14 -20.93 10.29
N GLU A 146 -9.93 -21.41 10.09
CA GLU A 146 -8.99 -21.72 11.16
C GLU A 146 -7.78 -20.77 11.07
N PRO A 147 -7.19 -20.37 12.21
CA PRO A 147 -5.97 -19.57 12.20
C PRO A 147 -4.87 -20.26 11.39
N TYR A 148 -4.14 -19.48 10.62
CA TYR A 148 -3.02 -19.99 9.86
C TYR A 148 -1.89 -20.46 10.79
N ASP A 149 -1.34 -21.61 10.50
CA ASP A 149 -0.08 -22.03 11.10
C ASP A 149 1.07 -21.19 10.57
N ILE A 150 1.96 -20.76 11.48
CA ILE A 150 3.09 -19.91 11.17
C ILE A 150 4.36 -20.70 11.50
N LYS A 151 5.36 -20.66 10.61
CA LYS A 151 6.65 -21.29 10.86
C LYS A 151 7.22 -20.79 12.20
N GLU A 152 7.63 -21.71 13.06
CA GLU A 152 8.11 -21.42 14.42
C GLU A 152 9.24 -20.39 14.43
N SER A 153 10.20 -20.52 13.50
CA SER A 153 11.32 -19.58 13.36
C SER A 153 10.87 -18.14 13.08
N VAL A 154 9.80 -17.95 12.30
CA VAL A 154 9.24 -16.63 12.01
C VAL A 154 8.42 -16.12 13.20
N ALA A 155 7.64 -16.99 13.83
CA ALA A 155 6.86 -16.65 15.01
C ALA A 155 7.74 -16.16 16.17
N GLU A 156 8.86 -16.82 16.42
CA GLU A 156 9.84 -16.39 17.43
C GLU A 156 10.46 -15.02 17.12
N ARG A 157 10.80 -14.76 15.86
CA ARG A 157 11.34 -13.48 15.43
C ARG A 157 10.32 -12.34 15.58
N ILE A 158 9.05 -12.60 15.21
CA ILE A 158 7.96 -11.66 15.41
C ILE A 158 7.80 -11.34 16.91
N LYS A 159 7.80 -12.37 17.75
CA LYS A 159 7.68 -12.21 19.20
C LYS A 159 8.80 -11.35 19.79
N LYS A 160 10.04 -11.56 19.37
CA LYS A 160 11.19 -10.73 19.79
C LYS A 160 11.00 -9.26 19.38
N THR A 161 10.52 -9.00 18.17
CA THR A 161 10.28 -7.62 17.70
C THR A 161 9.12 -6.95 18.44
N GLU A 162 8.09 -7.69 18.84
CA GLU A 162 6.97 -7.15 19.59
C GLU A 162 7.30 -6.86 21.06
N THR A 163 8.18 -7.64 21.66
CA THR A 163 8.60 -7.48 23.07
C THR A 163 9.72 -6.45 23.26
N GLY A 164 10.39 -6.05 22.19
CA GLY A 164 11.46 -5.05 22.26
C GLY A 164 12.74 -5.52 22.97
N SER A 165 12.95 -6.83 23.01
CA SER A 165 14.14 -7.49 23.58
C SER A 165 15.10 -7.94 22.49
#